data_ff4e3f2bd299a9dcf6e55be24c646f52
#
_entry.id   ff4e3f2bd299a9dcf6e55be24c646f52
#
_cell.length_a   1.000
_cell.length_b   1.000
_cell.length_c   1.000
_cell.angle_alpha   90.00
_cell.angle_beta   90.00
_cell.angle_gamma   90.00
#
_symmetry.space_group_name_H-M   'P 1'
#
loop_
_entity.id
_entity.type
_entity.pdbx_description
1 polymer ?
#
loop_
_entity_poly.entity_id
_entity_poly.type
_entity_poly.pdbx_seq_one_letter_code
_entity_poly.pdbx_strand_id
1 'polypeptide(L)'
;MSMADGVPMAMADLRINGDRLCASIDTLAQIGAIDGSGSCRLALTDADRLGRDRVVAWMHALGLVVSVDAIGNIFGNRAGTQDLAPIMTGSHIDTVRTGGRYDGMLGVLGGLEVVQTLNDAGL
;
A
#
# COMPACT_ATOMS: atom_id res chain seq x y z
N MET A 1 -40.34 -0.82 10.14
CA MET A 1 -38.93 -0.38 10.16
C MET A 1 -38.08 -1.58 10.51
N SER A 2 -37.59 -2.27 9.51
CA SER A 2 -36.63 -3.38 9.71
C SER A 2 -35.26 -2.75 9.84
N MET A 3 -34.73 -2.69 11.05
CA MET A 3 -33.32 -2.52 11.29
C MET A 3 -32.67 -3.86 10.95
N ALA A 4 -32.04 -3.95 9.81
CA ALA A 4 -31.12 -5.06 9.54
C ALA A 4 -29.95 -4.87 10.51
N ASP A 5 -30.01 -5.57 11.62
CA ASP A 5 -28.90 -5.72 12.56
C ASP A 5 -27.79 -6.45 11.81
N GLY A 6 -26.93 -5.69 11.10
CA GLY A 6 -25.69 -6.22 10.58
C GLY A 6 -24.84 -6.64 11.76
N VAL A 7 -24.71 -7.93 11.98
CA VAL A 7 -23.75 -8.48 12.95
C VAL A 7 -22.38 -7.90 12.56
N PRO A 8 -21.68 -7.16 13.45
CA PRO A 8 -20.36 -6.63 13.13
C PRO A 8 -19.45 -7.80 12.78
N MET A 9 -18.82 -7.74 11.62
CA MET A 9 -17.87 -8.76 11.19
C MET A 9 -16.78 -8.87 12.25
N ALA A 10 -16.57 -10.07 12.81
CA ALA A 10 -15.51 -10.27 13.79
C ALA A 10 -14.16 -9.99 13.12
N MET A 11 -13.22 -9.34 13.82
CA MET A 11 -11.87 -9.05 13.31
C MET A 11 -11.17 -10.31 12.78
N ALA A 12 -11.46 -11.47 13.38
CA ALA A 12 -10.93 -12.77 12.96
C ALA A 12 -11.41 -13.21 11.56
N ASP A 13 -12.52 -12.65 11.07
CA ASP A 13 -13.12 -13.02 9.78
C ASP A 13 -12.67 -12.11 8.63
N LEU A 14 -11.89 -11.06 8.94
CA LEU A 14 -11.34 -10.17 7.90
C LEU A 14 -10.40 -10.93 6.98
N ARG A 15 -10.56 -10.68 5.69
CA ARG A 15 -9.68 -11.19 4.64
C ARG A 15 -9.37 -10.08 3.67
N ILE A 16 -8.14 -10.04 3.23
CA ILE A 16 -7.72 -9.13 2.16
C ILE A 16 -8.37 -9.52 0.83
N ASN A 17 -8.44 -8.56 -0.08
CA ASN A 17 -8.77 -8.83 -1.48
C ASN A 17 -7.49 -9.13 -2.26
N GLY A 18 -7.18 -10.41 -2.45
CA GLY A 18 -5.96 -10.85 -3.13
C GLY A 18 -5.89 -10.40 -4.59
N ASP A 19 -7.00 -10.36 -5.30
CA ASP A 19 -7.05 -9.90 -6.70
C ASP A 19 -6.71 -8.40 -6.78
N ARG A 20 -7.21 -7.59 -5.86
CA ARG A 20 -6.88 -6.17 -5.76
C ARG A 20 -5.41 -5.94 -5.44
N LEU A 21 -4.84 -6.71 -4.52
CA LEU A 21 -3.41 -6.68 -4.22
C LEU A 21 -2.58 -7.04 -5.45
N CYS A 22 -2.91 -8.12 -6.14
CA CYS A 22 -2.21 -8.53 -7.37
C CYS A 22 -2.30 -7.44 -8.45
N ALA A 23 -3.46 -6.83 -8.65
CA ALA A 23 -3.65 -5.74 -9.61
C ALA A 23 -2.79 -4.51 -9.26
N SER A 24 -2.63 -4.17 -7.98
CA SER A 24 -1.76 -3.08 -7.55
C SER A 24 -0.28 -3.38 -7.79
N ILE A 25 0.14 -4.63 -7.54
CA ILE A 25 1.50 -5.10 -7.84
C ILE A 25 1.77 -5.01 -9.34
N ASP A 26 0.87 -5.49 -10.17
CA ASP A 26 0.99 -5.43 -11.63
C ASP A 26 1.07 -3.99 -12.13
N THR A 27 0.27 -3.10 -11.57
CA THR A 27 0.29 -1.67 -11.92
C THR A 27 1.63 -1.02 -11.56
N LEU A 28 2.14 -1.25 -10.35
CA LEU A 28 3.43 -0.69 -9.93
C LEU A 28 4.59 -1.27 -10.72
N ALA A 29 4.52 -2.56 -11.09
CA ALA A 29 5.54 -3.23 -11.89
C ALA A 29 5.72 -2.63 -13.30
N GLN A 30 4.71 -1.93 -13.84
CA GLN A 30 4.84 -1.24 -15.13
C GLN A 30 5.74 0.01 -15.05
N ILE A 31 5.93 0.57 -13.88
CA ILE A 31 6.81 1.74 -13.67
C ILE A 31 8.25 1.25 -13.54
N GLY A 32 9.05 1.48 -14.56
CA GLY A 32 10.40 0.95 -14.68
C GLY A 32 10.45 -0.51 -15.15
N ALA A 33 9.42 -0.99 -15.86
CA ALA A 33 9.38 -2.34 -16.41
C ALA A 33 10.57 -2.60 -17.32
N ILE A 34 11.13 -3.82 -17.21
CA ILE A 34 12.20 -4.33 -18.06
C ILE A 34 11.75 -5.65 -18.73
N ASP A 35 12.51 -6.08 -19.73
CA ASP A 35 12.24 -7.36 -20.39
C ASP A 35 12.23 -8.51 -19.39
N GLY A 36 11.31 -9.46 -19.57
CA GLY A 36 11.20 -10.64 -18.71
C GLY A 36 10.43 -10.42 -17.40
N SER A 37 9.49 -9.47 -17.37
CA SER A 37 8.58 -9.20 -16.22
C SER A 37 9.22 -8.64 -14.94
N GLY A 38 10.45 -8.18 -14.99
CA GLY A 38 11.12 -7.52 -13.89
C GLY A 38 10.90 -6.01 -13.88
N SER A 39 11.54 -5.34 -12.93
CA SER A 39 11.52 -3.88 -12.76
C SER A 39 12.93 -3.35 -12.51
N CYS A 40 13.23 -2.20 -13.13
CA CYS A 40 14.38 -1.37 -12.82
C CYS A 40 13.89 -0.02 -12.34
N ARG A 41 13.81 0.15 -11.03
CA ARG A 41 13.36 1.37 -10.37
C ARG A 41 14.35 1.72 -9.26
N LEU A 42 15.56 2.11 -9.68
CA LEU A 42 16.61 2.51 -8.76
C LEU A 42 16.20 3.75 -7.99
N ALA A 43 16.53 3.77 -6.70
CA ALA A 43 16.27 4.93 -5.85
C ALA A 43 16.83 6.23 -6.48
N LEU A 44 16.08 7.32 -6.35
CA LEU A 44 16.42 8.66 -6.84
C LEU A 44 16.43 8.80 -8.37
N THR A 45 15.89 7.85 -9.11
CA THR A 45 15.65 7.97 -10.56
C THR A 45 14.22 8.49 -10.85
N ASP A 46 13.97 8.86 -12.12
CA ASP A 46 12.62 9.25 -12.55
C ASP A 46 11.61 8.10 -12.40
N ALA A 47 12.02 6.85 -12.61
CA ALA A 47 11.17 5.68 -12.38
C ALA A 47 10.79 5.57 -10.90
N ASP A 48 11.75 5.78 -9.98
CA ASP A 48 11.47 5.80 -8.55
C ASP A 48 10.51 6.93 -8.18
N ARG A 49 10.72 8.13 -8.69
CA ARG A 49 9.80 9.26 -8.49
C ARG A 49 8.38 8.92 -8.93
N LEU A 50 8.20 8.36 -10.13
CA LEU A 50 6.88 7.97 -10.63
C LEU A 50 6.23 6.86 -9.78
N GLY A 51 7.03 5.90 -9.32
CA GLY A 51 6.55 4.87 -8.39
C GLY A 51 6.09 5.44 -7.06
N ARG A 52 6.86 6.36 -6.48
CA ARG A 52 6.52 7.07 -5.24
C ARG A 52 5.25 7.90 -5.41
N ASP A 53 5.14 8.66 -6.49
CA ASP A 53 3.93 9.44 -6.81
C ASP A 53 2.69 8.53 -6.91
N ARG A 54 2.82 7.35 -7.50
CA ARG A 54 1.74 6.37 -7.58
C ARG A 54 1.31 5.86 -6.22
N VAL A 55 2.26 5.49 -5.36
CA VAL A 55 1.98 5.01 -3.99
C VAL A 55 1.32 6.12 -3.16
N VAL A 56 1.82 7.35 -3.25
CA VAL A 56 1.22 8.51 -2.57
C VAL A 56 -0.21 8.74 -3.03
N ALA A 57 -0.49 8.64 -4.33
CA ALA A 57 -1.85 8.77 -4.86
C ALA A 57 -2.79 7.68 -4.28
N TRP A 58 -2.33 6.44 -4.14
CA TRP A 58 -3.10 5.38 -3.49
C TRP A 58 -3.30 5.65 -2.00
N MET A 59 -2.29 6.13 -1.29
CA MET A 59 -2.42 6.52 0.13
C MET A 59 -3.52 7.59 0.31
N HIS A 60 -3.53 8.63 -0.54
CA HIS A 60 -4.57 9.65 -0.50
C HIS A 60 -5.96 9.09 -0.82
N ALA A 61 -6.05 8.19 -1.80
CA ALA A 61 -7.33 7.54 -2.15
C ALA A 61 -7.88 6.69 -0.99
N LEU A 62 -7.01 6.17 -0.13
CA LEU A 62 -7.39 5.45 1.10
C LEU A 62 -7.72 6.37 2.28
N GLY A 63 -7.62 7.68 2.12
CA GLY A 63 -7.87 8.66 3.18
C GLY A 63 -6.71 8.81 4.17
N LEU A 64 -5.50 8.37 3.80
CA LEU A 64 -4.33 8.51 4.67
C LEU A 64 -3.78 9.94 4.64
N VAL A 65 -3.30 10.41 5.79
CA VAL A 65 -2.50 11.63 5.87
C VAL A 65 -1.06 11.26 5.52
N VAL A 66 -0.56 11.83 4.41
CA VAL A 66 0.77 11.54 3.89
C VAL A 66 1.78 12.54 4.39
N SER A 67 2.93 12.06 4.83
CA SER A 67 4.10 12.88 5.16
C SER A 67 5.37 12.24 4.61
N VAL A 68 6.40 13.05 4.44
CA VAL A 68 7.71 12.60 3.96
C VAL A 68 8.76 13.18 4.91
N ASP A 69 9.67 12.35 5.41
CA ASP A 69 10.72 12.81 6.30
C ASP A 69 11.93 13.40 5.55
N ALA A 70 12.93 13.85 6.32
CA ALA A 70 14.10 14.53 5.77
C ALA A 70 14.99 13.66 4.87
N ILE A 71 14.89 12.34 4.97
CA ILE A 71 15.64 11.40 4.11
C ILE A 71 14.77 10.75 3.03
N GLY A 72 13.49 11.14 2.95
CA GLY A 72 12.61 10.73 1.88
C GLY A 72 11.72 9.53 2.18
N ASN A 73 11.65 9.03 3.43
CA ASN A 73 10.66 8.00 3.77
C ASN A 73 9.25 8.59 3.67
N ILE A 74 8.34 7.83 3.06
CA ILE A 74 6.93 8.20 2.92
C ILE A 74 6.12 7.48 3.98
N PHE A 75 5.31 8.22 4.72
CA PHE A 75 4.39 7.70 5.72
C PHE A 75 2.96 8.01 5.32
N GLY A 76 2.10 7.00 5.31
CA GLY A 76 0.66 7.16 5.23
C GLY A 76 0.04 6.84 6.59
N ASN A 77 -0.54 7.82 7.25
CA ASN A 77 -1.11 7.66 8.59
C ASN A 77 -2.63 7.58 8.51
N ARG A 78 -3.19 6.51 9.07
CA ARG A 78 -4.61 6.33 9.32
C ARG A 78 -4.88 6.59 10.80
N ALA A 79 -5.75 7.54 11.09
CA ALA A 79 -6.12 7.83 12.48
C ALA A 79 -6.78 6.60 13.13
N GLY A 80 -6.38 6.32 14.34
CA GLY A 80 -7.03 5.33 15.20
C GLY A 80 -8.19 5.92 15.98
N THR A 81 -8.86 5.08 16.76
CA THR A 81 -9.97 5.47 17.64
C THR A 81 -9.53 5.74 19.08
N GLN A 82 -8.27 5.49 19.40
CA GLN A 82 -7.68 5.65 20.73
C GLN A 82 -6.36 6.41 20.65
N ASP A 83 -6.01 7.10 21.70
CA ASP A 83 -4.71 7.79 21.83
C ASP A 83 -3.63 6.80 22.28
N LEU A 84 -3.18 6.00 21.34
CA LEU A 84 -2.14 5.00 21.52
C LEU A 84 -1.04 5.17 20.45
N ALA A 85 0.13 4.60 20.74
CA ALA A 85 1.20 4.53 19.75
C ALA A 85 0.74 3.79 18.48
N PRO A 86 1.11 4.25 17.28
CA PRO A 86 0.71 3.62 16.04
C PRO A 86 1.36 2.26 15.86
N ILE A 87 0.63 1.36 15.20
CA ILE A 87 1.19 0.13 14.63
C ILE A 87 1.67 0.46 13.21
N MET A 88 2.90 0.07 12.89
CA MET A 88 3.51 0.33 11.60
C MET A 88 3.71 -0.94 10.79
N THR A 89 3.51 -0.84 9.50
CA THR A 89 3.93 -1.81 8.50
C THR A 89 4.58 -1.07 7.34
N GLY A 90 5.52 -1.67 6.66
CA GLY A 90 6.17 -1.01 5.55
C GLY A 90 7.27 -1.84 4.92
N SER A 91 7.81 -1.32 3.84
CA SER A 91 8.91 -1.88 3.08
C SER A 91 9.47 -0.80 2.16
N HIS A 92 9.95 -1.16 0.97
CA HIS A 92 10.49 -0.23 -0.03
C HIS A 92 9.88 -0.51 -1.41
N ILE A 93 9.98 0.45 -2.33
CA ILE A 93 9.50 0.31 -3.71
C ILE A 93 10.61 0.49 -4.75
N ASP A 94 11.78 0.94 -4.34
CA ASP A 94 12.95 0.93 -5.21
C ASP A 94 13.42 -0.51 -5.45
N THR A 95 14.13 -0.70 -6.55
CA THR A 95 14.64 -2.01 -6.95
C THR A 95 16.12 -1.94 -7.29
N VAL A 96 16.77 -3.09 -7.37
CA VAL A 96 18.02 -3.23 -8.10
C VAL A 96 17.78 -3.15 -9.61
N ARG A 97 18.82 -3.14 -10.43
CA ARG A 97 18.72 -2.97 -11.89
C ARG A 97 17.86 -4.03 -12.57
N THR A 98 17.90 -5.24 -12.08
CA THR A 98 17.13 -6.39 -12.56
C THR A 98 16.29 -6.97 -11.43
N GLY A 99 15.48 -6.11 -10.83
CA GLY A 99 14.64 -6.47 -9.69
C GLY A 99 13.40 -7.28 -10.10
N GLY A 100 12.90 -8.05 -9.14
CA GLY A 100 11.59 -8.69 -9.26
C GLY A 100 10.47 -7.71 -8.91
N ARG A 101 9.23 -8.12 -9.21
CA ARG A 101 8.05 -7.30 -8.93
C ARG A 101 7.53 -7.39 -7.49
N TYR A 102 8.06 -8.31 -6.70
CA TYR A 102 7.58 -8.57 -5.32
C TYR A 102 8.53 -8.06 -4.25
N ASP A 103 9.82 -7.99 -4.53
CA ASP A 103 10.82 -7.58 -3.56
C ASP A 103 10.63 -6.11 -3.14
N GLY A 104 10.27 -5.92 -1.88
CA GLY A 104 9.88 -4.64 -1.30
C GLY A 104 8.43 -4.25 -1.58
N MET A 105 8.00 -4.32 -2.82
CA MET A 105 6.66 -3.88 -3.27
C MET A 105 5.53 -4.66 -2.60
N LEU A 106 5.69 -5.97 -2.41
CA LEU A 106 4.68 -6.77 -1.74
C LEU A 106 4.42 -6.27 -0.31
N GLY A 107 5.46 -5.87 0.42
CA GLY A 107 5.33 -5.35 1.77
C GLY A 107 4.60 -4.01 1.83
N VAL A 108 4.91 -3.09 0.91
CA VAL A 108 4.22 -1.79 0.83
C VAL A 108 2.77 -1.95 0.40
N LEU A 109 2.52 -2.66 -0.69
CA LEU A 109 1.17 -2.82 -1.24
C LEU A 109 0.30 -3.72 -0.37
N GLY A 110 0.88 -4.72 0.29
CA GLY A 110 0.20 -5.51 1.31
C GLY A 110 -0.27 -4.66 2.48
N GLY A 111 0.54 -3.71 2.94
CA GLY A 111 0.15 -2.73 3.96
C GLY A 111 -1.03 -1.86 3.52
N LEU A 112 -1.01 -1.35 2.28
CA LEU A 112 -2.12 -0.57 1.72
C LEU A 112 -3.39 -1.43 1.57
N GLU A 113 -3.25 -2.69 1.17
CA GLU A 113 -4.38 -3.61 1.08
C GLU A 113 -5.01 -3.90 2.45
N VAL A 114 -4.22 -3.99 3.51
CA VAL A 114 -4.74 -4.10 4.88
C VAL A 114 -5.57 -2.87 5.24
N VAL A 115 -5.06 -1.66 4.96
CA VAL A 115 -5.80 -0.42 5.20
C VAL A 115 -7.11 -0.39 4.41
N GLN A 116 -7.09 -0.78 3.14
CA GLN A 116 -8.30 -0.85 2.32
C GLN A 116 -9.31 -1.84 2.90
N THR A 117 -8.83 -3.01 3.33
CA THR A 117 -9.69 -4.03 3.96
C THR A 117 -10.38 -3.51 5.23
N LEU A 118 -9.64 -2.77 6.06
CA LEU A 118 -10.21 -2.11 7.25
C LEU A 118 -11.24 -1.05 6.87
N ASN A 119 -10.95 -0.23 5.85
CA ASN A 119 -11.89 0.77 5.35
C ASN A 119 -13.17 0.11 4.80
N ASP A 120 -13.04 -0.96 4.02
CA ASP A 120 -14.18 -1.71 3.45
C ASP A 120 -15.06 -2.32 4.55
N ALA A 121 -14.45 -2.70 5.67
CA ALA A 121 -15.16 -3.24 6.84
C ALA A 121 -15.77 -2.16 7.75
N GLY A 122 -15.50 -0.87 7.50
CA GLY A 122 -15.99 0.24 8.32
C GLY A 122 -15.32 0.33 9.70
N LEU A 123 -14.10 -0.18 9.82
CA LEU A 123 -13.32 -0.19 11.06
C LEU A 123 -12.37 0.99 11.15
#